data_c9315357c095278b8860666a0e659892
#
_entry.id   c9315357c095278b8860666a0e659892
#
_cell.length_a   1.000
_cell.length_b   1.000
_cell.length_c   1.000
_cell.angle_alpha   90.00
_cell.angle_beta   90.00
_cell.angle_gamma   90.00
#
_symmetry.space_group_name_H-M   'P 1'
#
loop_
_entity.id
_entity.type
_entity.pdbx_description
1 polymer ?
#
loop_
_entity_poly.entity_id
_entity_poly.type
_entity_poly.pdbx_seq_one_letter_code
_entity_poly.pdbx_strand_id
1 'polypeptide(L)'
;TFLNNQKRYKRYFKNYGLVFNGETNCYPDKDLAVAYPHQDKKYKYLNAGMCMGRTDFIMETFPKLKEHFTDYEKNWSEQGVWTNIFFDYLKKYGDDNPITLDYDCKIFQCLWDEEWGRSANFDIVYNKNKIYNKLTKTEPCVFHTPGPTCSDSQVWKIINNKYHITNRSEDFYEYI
;
A
#
# COMPACT_ATOMS: atom_id res chain seq x y z
N THR A 1 3.94 -13.39 9.98
CA THR A 1 3.79 -14.60 9.14
C THR A 1 2.55 -14.50 8.28
N PHE A 2 2.49 -15.21 7.15
CA PHE A 2 1.35 -15.23 6.23
C PHE A 2 0.01 -15.51 6.95
N LEU A 3 -0.01 -16.48 7.86
CA LEU A 3 -1.20 -16.83 8.67
C LEU A 3 -1.70 -15.64 9.51
N ASN A 4 -0.80 -14.84 10.06
CA ASN A 4 -1.20 -13.67 10.85
C ASN A 4 -1.81 -12.58 9.96
N ASN A 5 -1.28 -12.39 8.76
CA ASN A 5 -1.83 -11.44 7.79
C ASN A 5 -3.24 -11.86 7.35
N GLN A 6 -3.45 -13.15 7.10
CA GLN A 6 -4.77 -13.70 6.77
C GLN A 6 -5.77 -13.51 7.92
N LYS A 7 -5.36 -13.74 9.18
CA LYS A 7 -6.21 -13.48 10.36
C LYS A 7 -6.60 -12.00 10.45
N ARG A 8 -5.66 -11.08 10.19
CA ARG A 8 -5.92 -9.64 10.17
C ARG A 8 -6.87 -9.25 9.05
N TYR A 9 -6.67 -9.77 7.83
CA TYR A 9 -7.60 -9.55 6.74
C TYR A 9 -9.02 -10.00 7.10
N LYS A 10 -9.18 -11.22 7.60
CA LYS A 10 -10.49 -11.74 8.05
C LYS A 10 -11.11 -10.91 9.16
N ARG A 11 -10.29 -10.31 10.04
CA ARG A 11 -10.78 -9.49 11.14
C ARG A 11 -11.26 -8.11 10.71
N TYR A 12 -10.50 -7.45 9.82
CA TYR A 12 -10.70 -6.03 9.51
C TYR A 12 -11.33 -5.78 8.14
N PHE A 13 -11.13 -6.70 7.19
CA PHE A 13 -11.46 -6.49 5.79
C PHE A 13 -12.27 -7.64 5.16
N LYS A 14 -12.89 -8.51 5.94
CA LYS A 14 -13.63 -9.69 5.46
C LYS A 14 -14.75 -9.37 4.46
N ASN A 15 -15.31 -8.17 4.53
CA ASN A 15 -16.41 -7.73 3.67
C ASN A 15 -15.91 -7.16 2.32
N TYR A 16 -14.61 -6.93 2.18
CA TYR A 16 -14.02 -6.41 0.95
C TYR A 16 -13.45 -7.55 0.10
N GLY A 17 -13.51 -7.37 -1.22
CA GLY A 17 -12.88 -8.26 -2.17
C GLY A 17 -11.36 -8.05 -2.24
N LEU A 18 -10.93 -6.78 -2.14
CA LEU A 18 -9.52 -6.40 -2.24
C LEU A 18 -9.23 -5.20 -1.34
N VAL A 19 -8.11 -5.23 -0.62
CA VAL A 19 -7.58 -4.12 0.16
C VAL A 19 -6.18 -3.78 -0.31
N PHE A 20 -5.94 -2.52 -0.61
CA PHE A 20 -4.63 -1.98 -0.96
C PHE A 20 -3.98 -1.29 0.24
N ASN A 21 -2.67 -1.15 0.17
CA ASN A 21 -1.92 -0.28 1.06
C ASN A 21 -2.37 1.17 0.87
N GLY A 22 -2.60 1.88 1.97
CA GLY A 22 -2.81 3.32 1.97
C GLY A 22 -1.48 4.06 2.05
N GLU A 23 -1.32 5.15 1.29
CA GLU A 23 -0.16 6.03 1.35
C GLU A 23 -0.53 7.52 1.48
N THR A 24 0.48 8.35 1.72
CA THR A 24 0.30 9.80 1.95
C THR A 24 0.37 10.62 0.67
N ASN A 25 0.90 10.04 -0.40
CA ASN A 25 1.13 10.72 -1.68
C ASN A 25 0.13 10.24 -2.74
N CYS A 26 -0.55 11.17 -3.39
CA CYS A 26 -1.42 10.87 -4.54
C CYS A 26 -0.57 10.73 -5.80
N TYR A 27 -0.26 9.50 -6.17
CA TYR A 27 0.57 9.16 -7.32
C TYR A 27 -0.12 8.09 -8.20
N PRO A 28 -0.01 8.13 -9.53
CA PRO A 28 0.76 9.09 -10.33
C PRO A 28 0.03 10.42 -10.61
N ASP A 29 -1.28 10.47 -10.44
CA ASP A 29 -2.11 11.63 -10.79
C ASP A 29 -2.56 12.39 -9.54
N LYS A 30 -1.94 13.56 -9.31
CA LYS A 30 -2.23 14.42 -8.16
C LYS A 30 -3.61 15.09 -8.22
N ASP A 31 -4.18 15.25 -9.39
CA ASP A 31 -5.49 15.88 -9.57
C ASP A 31 -6.61 15.03 -9.00
N LEU A 32 -6.39 13.72 -8.88
CA LEU A 32 -7.33 12.80 -8.24
C LEU A 32 -7.38 12.92 -6.71
N ALA A 33 -6.47 13.67 -6.08
CA ALA A 33 -6.35 13.72 -4.63
C ALA A 33 -7.66 14.11 -3.93
N VAL A 34 -8.43 15.03 -4.52
CA VAL A 34 -9.71 15.52 -3.96
C VAL A 34 -10.86 14.52 -4.13
N ALA A 35 -10.72 13.56 -5.05
CA ALA A 35 -11.74 12.56 -5.35
C ALA A 35 -11.69 11.33 -4.42
N TYR A 36 -10.58 11.13 -3.73
CA TYR A 36 -10.46 10.02 -2.79
C TYR A 36 -11.43 10.17 -1.61
N PRO A 37 -12.07 9.09 -1.15
CA PRO A 37 -12.86 9.11 0.08
C PRO A 37 -11.97 9.32 1.31
N HIS A 38 -12.59 9.59 2.46
CA HIS A 38 -11.90 9.71 3.75
C HIS A 38 -10.77 10.74 3.77
N GLN A 39 -11.10 11.99 3.36
CA GLN A 39 -10.15 13.11 3.29
C GLN A 39 -9.50 13.45 4.65
N ASP A 40 -10.11 13.05 5.76
CA ASP A 40 -9.61 13.16 7.13
C ASP A 40 -8.47 12.16 7.44
N LYS A 41 -8.27 11.12 6.62
CA LYS A 41 -7.22 10.12 6.83
C LYS A 41 -5.89 10.57 6.23
N LYS A 42 -4.79 10.28 6.93
CA LYS A 42 -3.43 10.54 6.42
C LYS A 42 -3.08 9.58 5.27
N TYR A 43 -3.34 8.29 5.45
CA TYR A 43 -3.03 7.23 4.47
C TYR A 43 -4.23 6.97 3.55
N LYS A 44 -4.61 7.97 2.78
CA LYS A 44 -5.87 7.96 2.00
C LYS A 44 -5.72 7.64 0.53
N TYR A 45 -4.49 7.58 0.01
CA TYR A 45 -4.24 7.33 -1.40
C TYR A 45 -3.86 5.89 -1.65
N LEU A 46 -4.25 5.33 -2.79
CA LEU A 46 -3.94 3.97 -3.17
C LEU A 46 -2.45 3.81 -3.47
N ASN A 47 -1.84 2.80 -2.85
CA ASN A 47 -0.52 2.32 -3.22
C ASN A 47 -0.62 0.86 -3.69
N ALA A 48 -0.26 0.61 -4.96
CA ALA A 48 -0.39 -0.71 -5.58
C ALA A 48 0.73 -1.70 -5.18
N GLY A 49 1.79 -1.23 -4.52
CA GLY A 49 2.92 -2.07 -4.15
C GLY A 49 2.58 -3.21 -3.18
N MET A 50 1.46 -3.09 -2.46
CA MET A 50 0.98 -4.13 -1.54
C MET A 50 -0.54 -4.21 -1.57
N CYS A 51 -1.05 -5.42 -1.75
CA CYS A 51 -2.49 -5.69 -1.63
C CYS A 51 -2.77 -7.07 -1.02
N MET A 52 -3.98 -7.26 -0.56
CA MET A 52 -4.50 -8.54 -0.10
C MET A 52 -5.99 -8.63 -0.40
N GLY A 53 -6.45 -9.78 -0.83
CA GLY A 53 -7.85 -9.95 -1.19
C GLY A 53 -8.30 -11.39 -1.28
N ARG A 54 -9.56 -11.56 -1.64
CA ARG A 54 -10.13 -12.85 -1.97
C ARG A 54 -9.68 -13.27 -3.36
N THR A 55 -9.28 -14.51 -3.51
CA THR A 55 -8.76 -15.05 -4.78
C THR A 55 -9.79 -14.94 -5.91
N ASP A 56 -11.07 -15.25 -5.62
CA ASP A 56 -12.15 -15.15 -6.59
C ASP A 56 -12.31 -13.72 -7.12
N PHE A 57 -12.30 -12.73 -6.23
CA PHE A 57 -12.41 -11.32 -6.60
C PHE A 57 -11.19 -10.81 -7.38
N ILE A 58 -9.98 -11.22 -6.97
CA ILE A 58 -8.75 -10.89 -7.69
C ILE A 58 -8.82 -11.46 -9.12
N MET A 59 -9.21 -12.71 -9.28
CA MET A 59 -9.34 -13.33 -10.60
C MET A 59 -10.40 -12.67 -11.48
N GLU A 60 -11.48 -12.14 -10.90
CA GLU A 60 -12.50 -11.36 -11.60
C GLU A 60 -11.98 -9.99 -12.06
N THR A 61 -11.13 -9.35 -11.23
CA THR A 61 -10.63 -8.00 -11.53
C THR A 61 -9.41 -7.97 -12.46
N PHE A 62 -8.63 -9.04 -12.53
CA PHE A 62 -7.43 -9.12 -13.38
C PHE A 62 -7.67 -8.82 -14.88
N PRO A 63 -8.75 -9.30 -15.52
CA PRO A 63 -9.05 -8.93 -16.91
C PRO A 63 -9.20 -7.41 -17.11
N LYS A 64 -9.73 -6.69 -16.14
CA LYS A 64 -9.91 -5.23 -16.19
C LYS A 64 -8.59 -4.48 -16.21
N LEU A 65 -7.54 -5.02 -15.57
CA LEU A 65 -6.19 -4.46 -15.68
C LEU A 65 -5.76 -4.38 -17.15
N LYS A 66 -5.97 -5.45 -17.91
CA LYS A 66 -5.60 -5.49 -19.32
C LYS A 66 -6.36 -4.43 -20.15
N GLU A 67 -7.63 -4.21 -19.85
CA GLU A 67 -8.44 -3.19 -20.55
C GLU A 67 -7.89 -1.78 -20.29
N HIS A 68 -7.49 -1.48 -19.06
CA HIS A 68 -6.92 -0.18 -18.69
C HIS A 68 -5.48 0.01 -19.20
N PHE A 69 -4.69 -1.05 -19.36
CA PHE A 69 -3.33 -0.95 -19.91
C PHE A 69 -3.27 -0.62 -21.39
N THR A 70 -4.38 -0.69 -22.13
CA THR A 70 -4.39 -0.34 -23.56
C THR A 70 -4.30 1.16 -23.81
N ASP A 71 -4.53 2.00 -22.81
CA ASP A 71 -4.38 3.46 -22.88
C ASP A 71 -3.04 3.90 -22.23
N TYR A 72 -1.94 3.69 -22.97
CA TYR A 72 -0.58 3.90 -22.45
C TYR A 72 -0.27 5.37 -22.08
N GLU A 73 -0.95 6.33 -22.69
CA GLU A 73 -0.75 7.75 -22.39
C GLU A 73 -1.30 8.14 -21.01
N LYS A 74 -2.38 7.50 -20.59
CA LYS A 74 -3.04 7.77 -19.30
C LYS A 74 -2.61 6.81 -18.17
N ASN A 75 -2.17 5.62 -18.54
CA ASN A 75 -1.94 4.51 -17.58
C ASN A 75 -0.52 3.94 -17.69
N TRP A 76 0.48 4.81 -17.66
CA TRP A 76 1.89 4.41 -17.75
C TRP A 76 2.41 3.68 -16.49
N SER A 77 1.63 3.64 -15.41
CA SER A 77 2.01 2.95 -14.19
C SER A 77 0.91 1.99 -13.72
N GLU A 78 1.32 0.85 -13.17
CA GLU A 78 0.43 -0.12 -12.55
C GLU A 78 -0.45 0.53 -11.46
N GLN A 79 0.12 1.41 -10.66
CA GLN A 79 -0.62 2.12 -9.62
C GLN A 79 -1.72 3.01 -10.21
N GLY A 80 -1.46 3.67 -11.34
CA GLY A 80 -2.47 4.46 -12.04
C GLY A 80 -3.64 3.59 -12.53
N VAL A 81 -3.33 2.42 -13.09
CA VAL A 81 -4.35 1.44 -13.51
C VAL A 81 -5.23 1.00 -12.34
N TRP A 82 -4.65 0.61 -11.22
CA TRP A 82 -5.40 0.22 -10.02
C TRP A 82 -6.20 1.38 -9.44
N THR A 83 -5.68 2.61 -9.51
CA THR A 83 -6.39 3.82 -9.10
C THR A 83 -7.65 4.02 -9.94
N ASN A 84 -7.57 3.89 -11.26
CA ASN A 84 -8.73 3.99 -12.14
C ASN A 84 -9.77 2.92 -11.84
N ILE A 85 -9.35 1.66 -11.67
CA ILE A 85 -10.25 0.57 -11.28
C ILE A 85 -10.93 0.87 -9.94
N PHE A 86 -10.18 1.36 -8.95
CA PHE A 86 -10.73 1.75 -7.65
C PHE A 86 -11.84 2.80 -7.79
N PHE A 87 -11.63 3.83 -8.61
CA PHE A 87 -12.63 4.87 -8.84
C PHE A 87 -13.83 4.38 -9.66
N ASP A 88 -13.64 3.48 -10.62
CA ASP A 88 -14.74 2.85 -11.36
C ASP A 88 -15.66 2.07 -10.41
N TYR A 89 -15.05 1.31 -9.49
CA TYR A 89 -15.80 0.59 -8.47
C TYR A 89 -16.47 1.55 -7.47
N LEU A 90 -15.76 2.59 -7.04
CA LEU A 90 -16.33 3.61 -6.14
C LEU A 90 -17.54 4.30 -6.78
N LYS A 91 -17.45 4.67 -8.06
CA LYS A 91 -18.56 5.26 -8.82
C LYS A 91 -19.74 4.31 -8.94
N LYS A 92 -19.48 3.01 -9.11
CA LYS A 92 -20.52 1.99 -9.31
C LYS A 92 -21.22 1.59 -8.01
N TYR A 93 -20.49 1.47 -6.92
CA TYR A 93 -20.95 0.85 -5.67
C TYR A 93 -21.02 1.82 -4.48
N GLY A 94 -20.44 3.02 -4.58
CA GLY A 94 -20.42 3.98 -3.48
C GLY A 94 -19.74 3.40 -2.24
N ASP A 95 -20.44 3.48 -1.11
CA ASP A 95 -19.95 2.97 0.19
C ASP A 95 -19.82 1.43 0.23
N ASP A 96 -20.51 0.72 -0.66
CA ASP A 96 -20.41 -0.75 -0.81
C ASP A 96 -19.27 -1.17 -1.74
N ASN A 97 -18.32 -0.27 -2.04
CA ASN A 97 -17.16 -0.58 -2.87
C ASN A 97 -16.41 -1.82 -2.35
N PRO A 98 -16.32 -2.91 -3.14
CA PRO A 98 -15.59 -4.11 -2.72
C PRO A 98 -14.07 -3.94 -2.70
N ILE A 99 -13.56 -2.80 -3.19
CA ILE A 99 -12.13 -2.42 -3.10
C ILE A 99 -12.00 -1.31 -2.06
N THR A 100 -11.08 -1.50 -1.11
CA THR A 100 -10.80 -0.49 -0.08
C THR A 100 -9.30 -0.29 0.11
N LEU A 101 -8.95 0.74 0.89
CA LEU A 101 -7.58 0.99 1.31
C LEU A 101 -7.43 0.69 2.80
N ASP A 102 -6.24 0.31 3.21
CA ASP A 102 -5.91 0.17 4.63
C ASP A 102 -5.58 1.55 5.24
N TYR A 103 -6.61 2.39 5.35
CA TYR A 103 -6.50 3.77 5.84
C TYR A 103 -5.90 3.89 7.24
N ASP A 104 -6.05 2.87 8.05
CA ASP A 104 -5.60 2.84 9.45
C ASP A 104 -4.35 1.97 9.66
N CYS A 105 -3.69 1.54 8.60
CA CYS A 105 -2.47 0.73 8.67
C CYS A 105 -2.62 -0.52 9.57
N LYS A 106 -3.73 -1.24 9.44
CA LYS A 106 -4.01 -2.45 10.23
C LYS A 106 -3.22 -3.68 9.77
N ILE A 107 -2.86 -3.70 8.47
CA ILE A 107 -2.04 -4.75 7.85
C ILE A 107 -0.79 -4.12 7.25
N PHE A 108 -0.98 -3.12 6.38
CA PHE A 108 0.06 -2.49 5.58
C PHE A 108 0.53 -1.18 6.20
N GLN A 109 1.79 -0.85 5.95
CA GLN A 109 2.34 0.45 6.26
C GLN A 109 3.22 0.92 5.11
N CYS A 110 2.80 1.98 4.43
CA CYS A 110 3.69 2.72 3.55
C CYS A 110 4.67 3.54 4.38
N LEU A 111 5.95 3.42 4.08
CA LEU A 111 7.02 4.14 4.80
C LEU A 111 7.35 5.49 4.17
N TRP A 112 6.74 5.78 3.01
CA TRP A 112 6.84 7.10 2.39
C TRP A 112 5.98 8.11 3.14
N ASP A 113 6.51 9.31 3.32
CA ASP A 113 5.77 10.45 3.83
C ASP A 113 6.06 11.68 2.97
N GLU A 114 5.03 12.24 2.33
CA GLU A 114 5.17 13.38 1.43
C GLU A 114 5.62 14.65 2.16
N GLU A 115 5.15 14.85 3.40
CA GLU A 115 5.44 16.03 4.20
C GLU A 115 6.92 16.11 4.59
N TRP A 116 7.54 14.97 4.87
CA TRP A 116 8.89 14.87 5.42
C TRP A 116 9.91 14.31 4.44
N GLY A 117 9.47 13.99 3.21
CA GLY A 117 10.33 13.37 2.20
C GLY A 117 10.57 11.86 2.43
N ARG A 118 11.44 11.31 1.66
CA ARG A 118 11.56 9.88 1.33
C ARG A 118 11.73 8.88 2.47
N SER A 119 12.07 9.30 3.69
CA SER A 119 12.51 8.34 4.72
C SER A 119 12.00 8.59 6.13
N ALA A 120 11.23 9.62 6.35
CA ALA A 120 10.90 10.05 7.70
C ALA A 120 9.40 9.99 7.99
N ASN A 121 8.84 8.78 8.01
CA ASN A 121 7.51 8.64 8.61
C ASN A 121 7.66 8.65 10.14
N PHE A 122 7.62 9.84 10.75
CA PHE A 122 7.75 10.05 12.20
C PHE A 122 6.59 9.45 13.02
N ASP A 123 5.51 9.02 12.36
CA ASP A 123 4.42 8.31 13.05
C ASP A 123 4.84 6.89 13.44
N ILE A 124 5.90 6.37 12.83
CA ILE A 124 6.34 5.00 13.03
C ILE A 124 7.45 4.96 14.08
N VAL A 125 7.22 4.18 15.12
CA VAL A 125 8.20 3.94 16.17
C VAL A 125 8.45 2.46 16.36
N TYR A 126 9.66 2.14 16.74
CA TYR A 126 10.06 0.80 17.14
C TYR A 126 10.07 0.72 18.66
N ASN A 127 9.23 -0.13 19.23
CA ASN A 127 9.14 -0.33 20.65
C ASN A 127 8.99 -1.84 20.99
N LYS A 128 9.76 -2.33 21.95
CA LYS A 128 9.69 -3.73 22.46
C LYS A 128 9.62 -4.77 21.34
N ASN A 129 10.47 -4.64 20.33
CA ASN A 129 10.51 -5.56 19.18
C ASN A 129 9.32 -5.50 18.22
N LYS A 130 8.52 -4.44 18.26
CA LYS A 130 7.39 -4.22 17.37
C LYS A 130 7.47 -2.86 16.72
N ILE A 131 7.01 -2.79 15.48
CA ILE A 131 6.82 -1.55 14.76
C ILE A 131 5.39 -1.08 15.01
N TYR A 132 5.25 0.15 15.48
CA TYR A 132 3.99 0.73 15.89
C TYR A 132 3.77 2.07 15.18
N ASN A 133 2.58 2.26 14.62
CA ASN A 133 2.17 3.54 14.09
C ASN A 133 1.43 4.34 15.18
N LYS A 134 2.02 5.45 15.61
CA LYS A 134 1.48 6.31 16.69
C LYS A 134 0.18 6.99 16.29
N LEU A 135 0.06 7.40 15.02
CA LEU A 135 -1.11 8.10 14.52
C LEU A 135 -2.34 7.19 14.49
N THR A 136 -2.19 6.03 13.87
CA THR A 136 -3.30 5.07 13.72
C THR A 136 -3.48 4.16 14.93
N LYS A 137 -2.51 4.18 15.87
CA LYS A 137 -2.46 3.31 17.06
C LYS A 137 -2.51 1.81 16.71
N THR A 138 -1.79 1.43 15.66
CA THR A 138 -1.77 0.07 15.12
C THR A 138 -0.36 -0.50 15.08
N GLU A 139 -0.27 -1.82 14.97
CA GLU A 139 0.96 -2.59 14.74
C GLU A 139 0.90 -3.22 13.35
N PRO A 140 1.23 -2.51 12.27
CA PRO A 140 1.22 -3.07 10.92
C PRO A 140 2.21 -4.23 10.83
N CYS A 141 1.95 -5.16 9.92
CA CYS A 141 2.76 -6.37 9.80
C CYS A 141 3.40 -6.54 8.42
N VAL A 142 3.07 -5.66 7.48
CA VAL A 142 3.64 -5.60 6.14
C VAL A 142 4.08 -4.16 5.87
N PHE A 143 5.34 -3.98 5.48
CA PHE A 143 5.94 -2.66 5.27
C PHE A 143 6.34 -2.50 3.81
N HIS A 144 6.01 -1.35 3.24
CA HIS A 144 6.34 -1.01 1.86
C HIS A 144 7.10 0.31 1.81
N THR A 145 8.26 0.29 1.18
CA THR A 145 9.07 1.47 0.85
C THR A 145 9.00 1.70 -0.65
N PRO A 146 8.12 2.58 -1.14
CA PRO A 146 8.02 2.84 -2.57
C PRO A 146 9.24 3.62 -3.09
N GLY A 147 9.63 3.29 -4.34
CA GLY A 147 10.68 3.99 -5.06
C GLY A 147 12.11 3.61 -4.67
N PRO A 148 13.12 4.27 -5.25
CA PRO A 148 14.53 3.88 -5.14
C PRO A 148 15.19 4.15 -3.77
N THR A 149 14.45 4.63 -2.79
CA THR A 149 14.98 5.11 -1.51
C THR A 149 14.69 4.20 -0.33
N CYS A 150 14.38 2.95 -0.59
CA CYS A 150 14.09 1.97 0.47
C CYS A 150 15.22 1.81 1.48
N SER A 151 16.50 1.95 1.07
CA SER A 151 17.66 1.82 1.94
C SER A 151 17.79 2.91 3.01
N ASP A 152 17.17 4.07 2.80
CA ASP A 152 17.36 5.24 3.65
C ASP A 152 16.35 5.34 4.80
N SER A 153 15.25 4.56 4.74
CA SER A 153 14.25 4.62 5.80
C SER A 153 14.78 4.12 7.13
N GLN A 154 14.52 4.85 8.21
CA GLN A 154 14.93 4.43 9.57
C GLN A 154 14.31 3.08 9.94
N VAL A 155 13.08 2.83 9.51
CA VAL A 155 12.39 1.55 9.76
C VAL A 155 13.09 0.42 9.02
N TRP A 156 13.54 0.64 7.79
CA TRP A 156 14.32 -0.35 7.03
C TRP A 156 15.67 -0.67 7.72
N LYS A 157 16.36 0.36 8.19
CA LYS A 157 17.60 0.17 8.97
C LYS A 157 17.37 -0.64 10.24
N ILE A 158 16.26 -0.39 10.96
CA ILE A 158 15.88 -1.15 12.16
C ILE A 158 15.58 -2.60 11.80
N ILE A 159 14.82 -2.84 10.73
CA ILE A 159 14.47 -4.19 10.26
C ILE A 159 15.75 -4.94 9.86
N ASN A 160 16.61 -4.33 9.07
CA ASN A 160 17.87 -4.92 8.61
C ASN A 160 18.78 -5.26 9.78
N ASN A 161 18.98 -4.33 10.71
CA ASN A 161 19.83 -4.56 11.87
C ASN A 161 19.31 -5.69 12.76
N LYS A 162 18.00 -5.80 12.90
CA LYS A 162 17.39 -6.83 13.75
C LYS A 162 17.44 -8.23 13.14
N TYR A 163 17.21 -8.34 11.84
CA TYR A 163 17.08 -9.63 11.16
C TYR A 163 18.31 -10.02 10.36
N HIS A 164 19.39 -9.22 10.45
CA HIS A 164 20.64 -9.43 9.67
C HIS A 164 20.35 -9.63 8.17
N ILE A 165 19.33 -8.92 7.65
CA ILE A 165 19.05 -8.94 6.23
C ILE A 165 20.16 -8.14 5.56
N THR A 166 21.14 -8.83 5.00
CA THR A 166 22.15 -8.21 4.14
C THR A 166 21.44 -7.64 2.91
N ASN A 167 21.77 -6.39 2.55
CA ASN A 167 21.32 -5.80 1.28
C ASN A 167 21.86 -6.67 0.14
N ARG A 168 21.03 -7.55 -0.39
CA ARG A 168 21.32 -8.30 -1.62
C ARG A 168 21.03 -7.48 -2.88
N SER A 169 21.04 -6.16 -2.79
CA SER A 169 20.86 -5.30 -3.96
C SER A 169 22.01 -5.41 -4.98
N GLU A 170 23.15 -5.94 -4.57
CA GLU A 170 24.26 -6.22 -5.50
C GLU A 170 24.09 -7.53 -6.28
N ASP A 171 23.32 -8.48 -5.75
CA ASP A 171 23.14 -9.80 -6.39
C ASP A 171 22.04 -9.82 -7.47
N PHE A 172 21.20 -8.79 -7.55
CA PHE A 172 20.09 -8.77 -8.52
C PHE A 172 20.48 -8.28 -9.93
N TYR A 173 21.64 -7.67 -10.10
CA TYR A 173 22.10 -7.16 -11.40
C TYR A 173 22.96 -8.16 -12.20
N GLU A 174 23.28 -9.34 -11.65
CA GLU A 174 24.06 -10.36 -12.36
C GLU A 174 23.21 -11.35 -13.19
N TYR A 175 21.87 -11.22 -13.23
CA TYR A 175 20.97 -12.17 -13.90
C TYR A 175 20.00 -11.53 -14.90
N ILE A 176 20.32 -10.36 -15.46
CA ILE A 176 19.58 -9.83 -16.61
C ILE A 176 20.52 -9.64 -17.81
#